data_dfdeaf477bd583483e205720f5c46599
#
_entry.id   dfdeaf477bd583483e205720f5c46599
#
_cell.length_a   1.000
_cell.length_b   1.000
_cell.length_c   1.000
_cell.angle_alpha   90.00
_cell.angle_beta   90.00
_cell.angle_gamma   90.00
#
_symmetry.space_group_name_H-M   'P 1'
#
loop_
_entity.id
_entity.type
_entity.pdbx_description
1 polymer ?
#
loop_
_entity_poly.entity_id
_entity_poly.type
_entity_poly.pdbx_seq_one_letter_code
_entity_poly.pdbx_strand_id
1 'polypeptide(L)'
;MPDRSPGDRTVATNRRARHDYAIEETYEAGMVLTGPEVKSLRSGRASLTDAYARVKDHELWVENLHIPPYEMADVRHQDPVRSRKLLLKREQIRRLIGKTAERGLTLVPLKIYFTRGLAKMELGLGRGKRKYEKREAIAEREHRREMERGLAARRRDRA
;
A
#
# COMPACT_ATOMS: atom_id res chain seq x y z
N MET A 1 -2.46 -24.33 -4.73
CA MET A 1 -1.47 -23.50 -4.04
C MET A 1 -0.36 -23.16 -5.01
N PRO A 2 -0.04 -21.90 -5.19
CA PRO A 2 1.11 -21.58 -6.01
C PRO A 2 2.36 -22.17 -5.35
N ASP A 3 3.13 -22.88 -6.16
CA ASP A 3 4.37 -23.50 -5.75
C ASP A 3 5.33 -22.41 -5.25
N ARG A 4 5.54 -22.36 -3.95
CA ARG A 4 6.53 -21.46 -3.36
C ARG A 4 7.91 -22.04 -3.60
N SER A 5 8.62 -21.46 -4.53
CA SER A 5 10.02 -21.81 -4.74
C SER A 5 10.82 -21.64 -3.44
N PRO A 6 11.80 -22.51 -3.18
CA PRO A 6 12.70 -22.31 -2.03
C PRO A 6 13.32 -20.91 -2.09
N GLY A 7 13.09 -20.11 -1.06
CA GLY A 7 13.52 -18.72 -1.00
C GLY A 7 12.42 -17.68 -1.19
N ASP A 8 11.21 -18.08 -1.58
CA ASP A 8 10.06 -17.18 -1.64
C ASP A 8 9.59 -16.87 -0.22
N ARG A 9 9.61 -15.59 0.13
CA ARG A 9 9.27 -15.14 1.49
C ARG A 9 8.69 -13.74 1.49
N THR A 10 7.58 -13.55 2.20
CA THR A 10 7.04 -12.22 2.48
C THR A 10 7.85 -11.56 3.60
N VAL A 11 8.36 -10.37 3.34
CA VAL A 11 9.17 -9.58 4.27
C VAL A 11 8.30 -8.64 5.09
N ALA A 12 7.41 -7.91 4.42
CA ALA A 12 6.54 -6.93 5.06
C ALA A 12 5.20 -6.87 4.34
N THR A 13 4.14 -6.64 5.10
CA THR A 13 2.78 -6.49 4.59
C THR A 13 2.17 -5.20 5.13
N ASN A 14 1.55 -4.43 4.24
CA ASN A 14 0.81 -3.25 4.63
C ASN A 14 -0.64 -3.65 4.98
N ARG A 15 -0.89 -3.94 6.24
CA ARG A 15 -2.19 -4.43 6.72
C ARG A 15 -3.30 -3.40 6.58
N ARG A 16 -2.98 -2.11 6.67
CA ARG A 16 -3.96 -1.02 6.57
C ARG A 16 -4.34 -0.70 5.14
N ALA A 17 -3.53 -1.09 4.16
CA ALA A 17 -3.76 -0.72 2.76
C ALA A 17 -5.13 -1.15 2.27
N ARG A 18 -5.52 -2.39 2.48
CA ARG A 18 -6.82 -2.91 2.05
C ARG A 18 -7.99 -2.41 2.88
N HIS A 19 -7.72 -1.94 4.08
CA HIS A 19 -8.71 -1.28 4.93
C HIS A 19 -8.94 0.16 4.50
N ASP A 20 -7.87 0.89 4.18
CA ASP A 20 -7.92 2.31 3.85
C ASP A 20 -8.19 2.58 2.37
N TYR A 21 -7.95 1.60 1.49
CA TYR A 21 -8.08 1.74 0.03
C TYR A 21 -8.90 0.60 -0.56
N ALA A 22 -9.76 0.94 -1.52
CA ALA A 22 -10.40 -0.05 -2.38
C ALA A 22 -9.44 -0.36 -3.53
N ILE A 23 -8.80 -1.52 -3.48
CA ILE A 23 -7.80 -1.93 -4.47
C ILE A 23 -8.51 -2.53 -5.69
N GLU A 24 -8.32 -1.93 -6.86
CA GLU A 24 -8.91 -2.36 -8.12
C GLU A 24 -7.99 -3.28 -8.92
N GLU A 25 -6.69 -2.98 -8.93
CA GLU A 25 -5.66 -3.74 -9.66
C GLU A 25 -4.42 -3.89 -8.80
N THR A 26 -3.64 -4.94 -9.05
CA THR A 26 -2.34 -5.16 -8.42
C THR A 26 -1.25 -5.35 -9.47
N TYR A 27 -0.04 -4.92 -9.14
CA TYR A 27 1.14 -5.01 -9.99
C TYR A 27 2.31 -5.53 -9.18
N GLU A 28 3.13 -6.39 -9.79
CA GLU A 28 4.40 -6.82 -9.22
C GLU A 28 5.53 -5.99 -9.80
N ALA A 29 6.21 -5.23 -8.96
CA ALA A 29 7.32 -4.38 -9.34
C ALA A 29 8.64 -4.93 -8.79
N GLY A 30 9.69 -4.89 -9.60
CA GLY A 30 11.04 -5.13 -9.12
C GLY A 30 11.52 -3.95 -8.27
N MET A 31 12.41 -4.19 -7.32
CA MET A 31 12.97 -3.15 -6.46
C MET A 31 14.45 -2.94 -6.75
N VAL A 32 14.86 -1.71 -7.03
CA VAL A 32 16.27 -1.35 -7.15
C VAL A 32 16.81 -1.01 -5.76
N LEU A 33 17.61 -1.89 -5.21
CA LEU A 33 18.12 -1.81 -3.84
C LEU A 33 19.64 -1.85 -3.81
N THR A 34 20.21 -1.24 -2.75
CA THR A 34 21.64 -1.41 -2.44
C THR A 34 21.85 -2.76 -1.76
N GLY A 35 23.13 -3.22 -1.72
CA GLY A 35 23.48 -4.47 -1.03
C GLY A 35 23.04 -4.49 0.43
N PRO A 36 23.35 -3.46 1.23
CA PRO A 36 22.88 -3.37 2.62
C PRO A 36 21.36 -3.41 2.77
N GLU A 37 20.60 -2.77 1.87
CA GLU A 37 19.14 -2.81 1.88
C GLU A 37 18.60 -4.22 1.66
N VAL A 38 19.17 -4.96 0.71
CA VAL A 38 18.79 -6.36 0.46
C VAL A 38 19.03 -7.22 1.70
N LYS A 39 20.19 -7.06 2.34
CA LYS A 39 20.54 -7.80 3.56
C LYS A 39 19.58 -7.48 4.71
N SER A 40 19.23 -6.22 4.88
CA SER A 40 18.25 -5.78 5.89
C SER A 40 16.88 -6.40 5.63
N LEU A 41 16.42 -6.42 4.37
CA LEU A 41 15.18 -7.07 3.98
C LEU A 41 15.21 -8.58 4.24
N ARG A 42 16.32 -9.24 3.97
CA ARG A 42 16.48 -10.68 4.25
C ARG A 42 16.34 -10.99 5.74
N SER A 43 16.69 -10.04 6.60
CA SER A 43 16.47 -10.12 8.04
C SER A 43 15.02 -9.88 8.44
N GLY A 44 14.14 -9.59 7.49
CA GLY A 44 12.72 -9.35 7.74
C GLY A 44 12.40 -7.96 8.27
N ARG A 45 13.29 -7.01 8.08
CA ARG A 45 13.16 -5.64 8.59
C ARG A 45 12.71 -4.69 7.48
N ALA A 46 11.47 -4.24 7.53
CA ALA A 46 10.96 -3.16 6.70
C ALA A 46 9.61 -2.70 7.24
N SER A 47 9.27 -1.44 7.03
CA SER A 47 7.97 -0.89 7.38
C SER A 47 7.36 -0.19 6.18
N LEU A 48 6.13 -0.60 5.83
CA LEU A 48 5.33 -0.01 4.76
C LEU A 48 4.31 1.02 5.27
N THR A 49 4.29 1.29 6.56
CA THR A 49 3.24 2.08 7.22
C THR A 49 2.99 3.43 6.55
N ASP A 50 4.05 4.17 6.24
CA ASP A 50 3.96 5.50 5.63
C ASP A 50 4.43 5.51 4.17
N ALA A 51 4.64 4.34 3.59
CA ALA A 51 5.14 4.21 2.23
C ALA A 51 4.04 4.52 1.20
N TYR A 52 4.43 5.18 0.14
CA TYR A 52 3.58 5.41 -1.02
C TYR A 52 4.40 5.30 -2.30
N ALA A 53 3.74 5.00 -3.40
CA ALA A 53 4.38 4.94 -4.71
C ALA A 53 3.90 6.09 -5.59
N ARG A 54 4.80 6.58 -6.44
CA ARG A 54 4.48 7.64 -7.39
C ARG A 54 5.24 7.45 -8.70
N VAL A 55 4.68 7.97 -9.77
CA VAL A 55 5.35 8.06 -11.06
C VAL A 55 5.93 9.46 -11.20
N LYS A 56 7.22 9.55 -11.49
CA LYS A 56 7.94 10.78 -11.74
C LYS A 56 8.87 10.58 -12.94
N ASP A 57 8.77 11.47 -13.93
CA ASP A 57 9.57 11.43 -15.16
C ASP A 57 9.51 10.06 -15.85
N HIS A 58 8.30 9.50 -15.94
CA HIS A 58 8.02 8.17 -16.53
C HIS A 58 8.69 7.01 -15.80
N GLU A 59 9.14 7.23 -14.59
CA GLU A 59 9.71 6.20 -13.71
C GLU A 59 8.87 6.04 -12.46
N LEU A 60 8.82 4.82 -11.94
CA LEU A 60 8.06 4.48 -10.74
C LEU A 60 8.99 4.48 -9.53
N TRP A 61 8.56 5.16 -8.47
CA TRP A 61 9.32 5.31 -7.22
C TRP A 61 8.48 4.95 -6.02
N VAL A 62 9.10 4.37 -5.00
CA VAL A 62 8.51 4.22 -3.67
C VAL A 62 9.19 5.19 -2.71
N GLU A 63 8.37 5.94 -1.99
CA GLU A 63 8.80 6.94 -1.02
C GLU A 63 8.40 6.50 0.40
N ASN A 64 9.16 6.96 1.39
CA ASN A 64 8.92 6.68 2.80
C ASN A 64 8.85 5.20 3.18
N LEU A 65 9.42 4.33 2.37
CA LEU A 65 9.63 2.95 2.75
C LEU A 65 10.81 2.90 3.72
N HIS A 66 10.55 2.49 4.94
CA HIS A 66 11.59 2.37 5.96
C HIS A 66 12.25 1.00 5.89
N ILE A 67 13.54 0.99 5.54
CA ILE A 67 14.41 -0.17 5.62
C ILE A 67 15.52 0.17 6.60
N PRO A 68 15.58 -0.46 7.79
CA PRO A 68 16.61 -0.15 8.77
C PRO A 68 18.00 -0.35 8.19
N PRO A 69 18.99 0.49 8.59
CA PRO A 69 20.37 0.30 8.16
C PRO A 69 20.88 -1.08 8.57
N TYR A 70 21.65 -1.71 7.68
CA TYR A 70 22.30 -2.97 7.98
C TYR A 70 23.52 -2.70 8.85
N GLU A 71 23.52 -3.19 10.07
CA GLU A 71 24.53 -2.90 11.10
C GLU A 71 25.95 -3.34 10.74
N MET A 72 26.07 -4.39 9.93
CA MET A 72 27.35 -4.95 9.49
C MET A 72 27.98 -4.17 8.33
N ALA A 73 27.31 -3.15 7.80
CA ALA A 73 27.82 -2.25 6.77
C ALA A 73 27.95 -0.83 7.33
N ASP A 74 28.58 0.09 6.58
CA ASP A 74 28.73 1.47 7.01
C ASP A 74 27.38 2.17 7.15
N VAL A 75 26.91 2.32 8.38
CA VAL A 75 25.61 2.90 8.72
C VAL A 75 25.51 4.37 8.32
N ARG A 76 26.63 5.10 8.26
CA ARG A 76 26.67 6.53 7.97
C ARG A 76 26.20 6.89 6.55
N HIS A 77 26.30 5.95 5.61
CA HIS A 77 25.91 6.13 4.21
C HIS A 77 24.59 5.46 3.85
N GLN A 78 23.86 4.98 4.84
CA GLN A 78 22.57 4.33 4.64
C GLN A 78 21.42 5.24 5.08
N ASP A 79 20.60 5.69 4.13
CA ASP A 79 19.36 6.43 4.40
C ASP A 79 18.20 5.45 4.51
N PRO A 80 17.61 5.26 5.70
CA PRO A 80 16.52 4.29 5.90
C PRO A 80 15.26 4.58 5.05
N VAL A 81 15.03 5.83 4.69
CA VAL A 81 13.84 6.26 3.94
C VAL A 81 14.18 6.79 2.54
N ARG A 82 15.28 6.33 1.99
CA ARG A 82 15.71 6.71 0.64
C ARG A 82 14.61 6.41 -0.39
N SER A 83 14.41 7.31 -1.35
CA SER A 83 13.57 7.03 -2.52
C SER A 83 14.14 5.87 -3.31
N ARG A 84 13.33 4.87 -3.61
CA ARG A 84 13.79 3.68 -4.31
C ARG A 84 13.02 3.50 -5.59
N LYS A 85 13.74 3.23 -6.67
CA LYS A 85 13.14 2.99 -7.97
C LYS A 85 12.49 1.60 -8.00
N LEU A 86 11.31 1.55 -8.59
CA LEU A 86 10.58 0.33 -8.86
C LEU A 86 10.58 0.05 -10.35
N LEU A 87 10.65 -1.23 -10.72
CA LEU A 87 10.74 -1.66 -12.10
C LEU A 87 9.44 -2.33 -12.54
N LEU A 88 8.80 -1.73 -13.53
CA LEU A 88 7.66 -2.29 -14.25
C LEU A 88 7.92 -2.21 -15.76
N LYS A 89 7.16 -2.96 -16.52
CA LYS A 89 7.16 -2.83 -17.98
C LYS A 89 6.67 -1.44 -18.38
N ARG A 90 7.20 -0.89 -19.47
CA ARG A 90 6.80 0.44 -19.97
C ARG A 90 5.30 0.58 -20.18
N GLU A 91 4.66 -0.45 -20.70
CA GLU A 91 3.21 -0.48 -20.91
C GLU A 91 2.44 -0.35 -19.59
N GLN A 92 2.92 -1.02 -18.55
CA GLN A 92 2.31 -0.93 -17.21
C GLN A 92 2.48 0.46 -16.61
N ILE A 93 3.66 1.07 -16.76
CA ILE A 93 3.90 2.44 -16.30
C ILE A 93 3.00 3.44 -17.01
N ARG A 94 2.87 3.34 -18.34
CA ARG A 94 1.96 4.18 -19.13
C ARG A 94 0.52 4.05 -18.67
N ARG A 95 0.07 2.83 -18.43
CA ARG A 95 -1.27 2.57 -17.90
C ARG A 95 -1.47 3.21 -16.53
N LEU A 96 -0.48 3.12 -15.63
CA LEU A 96 -0.54 3.73 -14.31
C LEU A 96 -0.56 5.26 -14.38
N ILE A 97 0.21 5.87 -15.28
CA ILE A 97 0.18 7.31 -15.50
C ILE A 97 -1.24 7.77 -15.87
N GLY A 98 -1.86 7.11 -16.84
CA GLY A 98 -3.21 7.42 -17.26
C GLY A 98 -4.23 7.25 -16.14
N LYS A 99 -4.16 6.15 -15.43
CA LYS A 99 -5.11 5.85 -14.35
C LYS A 99 -4.96 6.74 -13.13
N THR A 100 -3.73 7.08 -12.74
CA THR A 100 -3.50 7.97 -11.59
C THR A 100 -3.82 9.43 -11.91
N ALA A 101 -3.73 9.84 -13.16
CA ALA A 101 -4.17 11.17 -13.61
C ALA A 101 -5.69 11.28 -13.64
N GLU A 102 -6.39 10.19 -13.91
CA GLU A 102 -7.85 10.13 -13.92
C GLU A 102 -8.40 9.76 -12.53
N ARG A 103 -9.39 10.47 -12.03
CA ARG A 103 -10.26 10.07 -10.91
C ARG A 103 -9.64 9.85 -9.53
N GLY A 104 -8.45 10.36 -9.25
CA GLY A 104 -7.88 10.26 -7.89
C GLY A 104 -7.51 8.86 -7.44
N LEU A 105 -7.18 7.98 -8.41
CA LEU A 105 -6.59 6.70 -8.08
C LEU A 105 -5.16 6.90 -7.57
N THR A 106 -4.75 6.12 -6.61
CA THR A 106 -3.42 6.19 -6.03
C THR A 106 -2.74 4.83 -6.01
N LEU A 107 -1.43 4.83 -5.99
CA LEU A 107 -0.62 3.62 -5.88
C LEU A 107 -0.24 3.39 -4.43
N VAL A 108 -0.54 2.21 -3.92
CA VAL A 108 -0.32 1.84 -2.52
C VAL A 108 0.57 0.60 -2.46
N PRO A 109 1.71 0.65 -1.78
CA PRO A 109 2.49 -0.56 -1.53
C PRO A 109 1.71 -1.52 -0.63
N LEU A 110 1.54 -2.76 -1.07
CA LEU A 110 0.78 -3.77 -0.33
C LEU A 110 1.68 -4.72 0.44
N LYS A 111 2.75 -5.18 -0.18
CA LYS A 111 3.72 -6.07 0.48
C LYS A 111 5.07 -6.07 -0.23
N ILE A 112 6.09 -6.46 0.50
CA ILE A 112 7.42 -6.76 -0.02
C ILE A 112 7.68 -8.24 0.18
N TYR A 113 8.21 -8.90 -0.84
CA TYR A 113 8.50 -10.31 -0.79
C TYR A 113 9.70 -10.64 -1.67
N PHE A 114 10.33 -11.78 -1.38
CA PHE A 114 11.35 -12.36 -2.24
C PHE A 114 10.74 -13.44 -3.10
N THR A 115 11.07 -13.43 -4.37
CA THR A 115 10.79 -14.52 -5.28
C THR A 115 12.01 -14.75 -6.16
N ARG A 116 12.45 -16.00 -6.25
CA ARG A 116 13.68 -16.40 -6.96
C ARG A 116 14.91 -15.59 -6.58
N GLY A 117 15.02 -15.23 -5.29
CA GLY A 117 16.12 -14.43 -4.76
C GLY A 117 16.05 -12.92 -5.06
N LEU A 118 14.99 -12.45 -5.74
CA LEU A 118 14.80 -11.04 -6.07
C LEU A 118 13.75 -10.41 -5.17
N ALA A 119 14.04 -9.19 -4.70
CA ALA A 119 13.08 -8.41 -3.94
C ALA A 119 12.02 -7.82 -4.87
N LYS A 120 10.77 -8.05 -4.56
CA LYS A 120 9.61 -7.58 -5.30
C LYS A 120 8.66 -6.83 -4.38
N MET A 121 7.94 -5.88 -4.94
CA MET A 121 6.89 -5.15 -4.24
C MET A 121 5.57 -5.34 -4.99
N GLU A 122 4.54 -5.75 -4.25
CA GLU A 122 3.19 -5.74 -4.78
C GLU A 122 2.59 -4.35 -4.57
N LEU A 123 2.16 -3.73 -5.65
CA LEU A 123 1.51 -2.43 -5.64
C LEU A 123 0.03 -2.60 -5.92
N GLY A 124 -0.79 -1.90 -5.16
CA GLY A 124 -2.22 -1.78 -5.43
C GLY A 124 -2.56 -0.45 -6.08
N LEU A 125 -3.40 -0.47 -7.09
CA LEU A 125 -4.02 0.71 -7.64
C LEU A 125 -5.43 0.80 -7.06
N GLY A 126 -5.72 1.87 -6.33
CA GLY A 126 -7.00 1.96 -5.65
C GLY A 126 -7.38 3.37 -5.24
N ARG A 127 -8.58 3.48 -4.69
CA ARG A 127 -9.15 4.71 -4.17
C ARG A 127 -9.18 4.70 -2.66
N GLY A 128 -8.89 5.85 -2.05
CA GLY A 128 -8.98 5.99 -0.61
C GLY A 128 -10.42 5.81 -0.12
N LYS A 129 -10.64 4.83 0.73
CA LYS A 129 -11.93 4.60 1.40
C LYS A 129 -12.26 5.67 2.42
N ARG A 130 -11.25 6.28 3.04
CA ARG A 130 -11.43 7.20 4.17
C ARG A 130 -12.33 8.38 3.90
N LYS A 131 -12.34 8.92 2.67
CA LYS A 131 -13.18 10.07 2.33
C LYS A 131 -14.61 9.69 1.95
N TYR A 132 -14.81 8.52 1.33
CA TYR A 132 -16.12 8.07 0.84
C TYR A 132 -16.87 7.18 1.83
N GLU A 133 -16.27 6.08 2.24
CA GLU A 133 -16.93 5.13 3.14
C GLU A 133 -17.11 5.65 4.55
N LYS A 134 -16.21 6.51 5.03
CA LYS A 134 -16.36 7.12 6.33
C LYS A 134 -17.52 8.12 6.36
N ARG A 135 -17.74 8.86 5.26
CA ARG A 135 -18.89 9.76 5.11
C ARG A 135 -20.19 8.96 4.95
N GLU A 136 -20.17 7.90 4.15
CA GLU A 136 -21.32 7.01 3.97
C GLU A 136 -21.65 6.28 5.27
N ALA A 137 -20.67 5.76 5.97
CA ALA A 137 -20.88 5.10 7.26
C ALA A 137 -21.42 6.06 8.32
N ILE A 138 -20.97 7.30 8.34
CA ILE A 138 -21.50 8.34 9.24
C ILE A 138 -22.93 8.70 8.83
N ALA A 139 -23.19 8.90 7.54
CA ALA A 139 -24.52 9.20 7.02
C ALA A 139 -25.52 8.08 7.30
N GLU A 140 -25.11 6.81 7.12
CA GLU A 140 -25.93 5.65 7.47
C GLU A 140 -26.24 5.56 8.96
N ARG A 141 -25.24 5.83 9.81
CA ARG A 141 -25.43 5.85 11.27
C ARG A 141 -26.38 6.95 11.71
N GLU A 142 -26.25 8.14 11.14
CA GLU A 142 -27.15 9.26 11.42
C GLU A 142 -28.57 8.95 10.97
N HIS A 143 -28.72 8.39 9.77
CA HIS A 143 -30.03 8.00 9.23
C HIS A 143 -30.71 6.92 10.10
N ARG A 144 -29.97 5.91 10.54
CA ARG A 144 -30.50 4.91 11.49
C ARG A 144 -30.91 5.53 12.83
N ARG A 145 -30.11 6.44 13.37
CA ARG A 145 -30.45 7.14 14.62
C ARG A 145 -31.71 7.96 14.50
N GLU A 146 -31.90 8.67 13.39
CA GLU A 146 -33.11 9.44 13.12
C GLU A 146 -34.33 8.53 12.98
N MET A 147 -34.20 7.41 12.27
CA MET A 147 -35.27 6.43 12.15
C MET A 147 -35.65 5.81 13.50
N GLU A 148 -34.68 5.46 14.31
CA GLU A 148 -34.92 4.91 15.67
C GLU A 148 -35.60 5.93 16.58
N ARG A 149 -35.21 7.20 16.52
CA ARG A 149 -35.86 8.29 17.26
C ARG A 149 -37.29 8.50 16.80
N GLY A 150 -37.54 8.45 15.52
CA GLY A 150 -38.90 8.57 14.96
C GLY A 150 -39.80 7.42 15.41
N LEU A 151 -39.31 6.19 15.41
CA LEU A 151 -40.03 5.01 15.90
C LEU A 151 -40.30 5.07 17.41
N ALA A 152 -39.32 5.54 18.19
CA ALA A 152 -39.45 5.68 19.64
C ALA A 152 -40.50 6.76 20.00
N ALA A 153 -40.53 7.88 19.27
CA ALA A 153 -41.53 8.94 19.42
C ALA A 153 -42.94 8.42 19.12
N ARG A 154 -43.12 7.67 18.02
CA ARG A 154 -44.43 7.08 17.64
C ARG A 154 -44.91 6.05 18.65
N ARG A 155 -44.00 5.30 19.30
CA ARG A 155 -44.34 4.36 20.37
C ARG A 155 -44.82 5.08 21.63
N ARG A 156 -44.24 6.24 21.95
CA ARG A 156 -44.69 7.06 23.08
C ARG A 156 -46.05 7.67 22.89
N ASP A 157 -46.40 8.07 21.68
CA ASP A 157 -47.69 8.68 21.35
C ASP A 157 -48.83 7.66 21.30
N ARG A 158 -48.55 6.34 21.26
CA ARG A 158 -49.52 5.27 21.28
C ARG A 158 -49.76 4.64 22.65
N ALA A 159 -49.02 5.05 23.63
CA ALA A 159 -49.16 4.52 25.00
C ALA A 159 -50.17 5.30 25.82
#